data_06ce22a2101b3feb81136545ca034a86
#
_entry.id   06ce22a2101b3feb81136545ca034a86
#
_cell.length_a   1.000
_cell.length_b   1.000
_cell.length_c   1.000
_cell.angle_alpha   90.00
_cell.angle_beta   90.00
_cell.angle_gamma   90.00
#
_symmetry.space_group_name_H-M   'P 1'
#
loop_
_entity.id
_entity.type
_entity.pdbx_description
1 polymer ?
#
loop_
_entity_poly.entity_id
_entity_poly.type
_entity_poly.pdbx_seq_one_letter_code
_entity_poly.pdbx_strand_id
1 'polypeptide(L)'
;MKYMISWFERPQGSAMEYENAQKRILEVFTQWKAADNFKIELFVVRVGEWGGHLLVDCDDPLAVHKFCSTLPAFEMQARPVIAVEDAVRVELEAIAWRDGLKRS
;
A
#
# COMPACT_ATOMS: atom_id res chain seq x y z
N MET A 1 -10.34 -4.19 -6.86
CA MET A 1 -9.98 -4.37 -5.43
C MET A 1 -9.06 -3.24 -4.99
N LYS A 2 -9.28 -2.73 -3.81
CA LYS A 2 -8.44 -1.65 -3.28
C LYS A 2 -7.35 -2.16 -2.38
N TYR A 3 -6.17 -1.57 -2.52
CA TYR A 3 -5.01 -1.86 -1.68
C TYR A 3 -4.50 -0.58 -1.06
N MET A 4 -4.16 -0.64 0.23
CA MET A 4 -3.34 0.38 0.88
C MET A 4 -1.90 -0.09 0.85
N ILE A 5 -1.04 0.68 0.19
CA ILE A 5 0.38 0.41 0.12
C ILE A 5 1.09 1.45 0.99
N SER A 6 1.81 0.97 1.99
CA SER A 6 2.63 1.82 2.87
C SER A 6 4.09 1.53 2.59
N TRP A 7 4.92 2.57 2.50
CA TRP A 7 6.34 2.36 2.26
C TRP A 7 7.21 3.06 3.29
N PHE A 8 8.35 2.43 3.56
CA PHE A 8 9.32 2.85 4.56
C PHE A 8 10.71 2.75 3.94
N GLU A 9 11.55 3.75 4.13
CA GLU A 9 12.92 3.69 3.64
C GLU A 9 13.70 2.60 4.39
N ARG A 10 14.42 1.76 3.66
CA ARG A 10 15.31 0.76 4.26
C ARG A 10 16.51 1.46 4.87
N PRO A 11 17.04 0.97 6.02
CA PRO A 11 18.25 1.53 6.60
C PRO A 11 19.42 1.53 5.62
N GLN A 12 20.19 2.62 5.64
CA GLN A 12 21.42 2.79 4.86
C GLN A 12 22.62 2.85 5.82
N GLY A 13 23.83 2.62 5.28
CA GLY A 13 25.04 2.56 6.07
C GLY A 13 25.64 3.95 6.42
N SER A 14 25.27 5.00 5.68
CA SER A 14 25.84 6.33 5.85
C SER A 14 24.90 7.41 5.30
N ALA A 15 25.16 8.67 5.68
CA ALA A 15 24.43 9.82 5.13
C ALA A 15 24.57 9.90 3.62
N MET A 16 25.74 9.57 3.08
CA MET A 16 25.99 9.59 1.64
C MET A 16 25.14 8.53 0.91
N GLU A 17 24.98 7.36 1.51
CA GLU A 17 24.13 6.31 0.93
C GLU A 17 22.65 6.72 0.94
N TYR A 18 22.18 7.40 1.99
CA TYR A 18 20.84 7.97 2.01
C TYR A 18 20.64 8.99 0.88
N GLU A 19 21.60 9.89 0.69
CA GLU A 19 21.55 10.88 -0.39
C GLU A 19 21.53 10.23 -1.77
N ASN A 20 22.35 9.21 -1.99
CA ASN A 20 22.41 8.48 -3.25
C ASN A 20 21.11 7.72 -3.53
N ALA A 21 20.54 7.07 -2.52
CA ALA A 21 19.26 6.39 -2.63
C ALA A 21 18.15 7.38 -2.98
N GLN A 22 18.12 8.54 -2.33
CA GLN A 22 17.14 9.58 -2.60
C GLN A 22 17.21 10.08 -4.04
N LYS A 23 18.41 10.34 -4.55
CA LYS A 23 18.61 10.76 -5.94
C LYS A 23 18.10 9.70 -6.91
N ARG A 24 18.42 8.43 -6.65
CA ARG A 24 18.00 7.32 -7.51
C ARG A 24 16.49 7.15 -7.52
N ILE A 25 15.85 7.26 -6.38
CA ILE A 25 14.39 7.20 -6.24
C ILE A 25 13.73 8.28 -7.12
N LEU A 26 14.22 9.51 -7.02
CA LEU A 26 13.68 10.62 -7.81
C LEU A 26 13.91 10.41 -9.31
N GLU A 27 15.07 9.90 -9.73
CA GLU A 27 15.33 9.56 -11.14
C GLU A 27 14.34 8.54 -11.67
N VAL A 28 14.08 7.47 -10.90
CA VAL A 28 13.15 6.43 -11.29
C VAL A 28 11.73 6.99 -11.40
N PHE A 29 11.29 7.77 -10.42
CA PHE A 29 9.94 8.33 -10.41
C PHE A 29 9.68 9.30 -11.55
N THR A 30 10.68 10.04 -12.03
CA THR A 30 10.49 10.96 -13.17
C THR A 30 10.13 10.23 -14.45
N GLN A 31 10.47 8.95 -14.55
CA GLN A 31 10.24 8.12 -15.74
C GLN A 31 9.17 7.04 -15.53
N TRP A 32 8.76 6.85 -14.29
CA TRP A 32 7.78 5.81 -13.97
C TRP A 32 6.38 6.22 -14.41
N LYS A 33 5.66 5.24 -14.97
CA LYS A 33 4.24 5.39 -15.31
C LYS A 33 3.48 4.21 -14.74
N ALA A 34 2.34 4.49 -14.14
CA ALA A 34 1.44 3.44 -13.67
C ALA A 34 0.92 2.62 -14.85
N ALA A 35 0.77 1.31 -14.65
CA ALA A 35 0.05 0.47 -15.61
C ALA A 35 -1.42 0.92 -15.66
N ASP A 36 -2.09 0.69 -16.80
CA ASP A 36 -3.47 1.12 -17.01
C ASP A 36 -4.44 0.51 -15.98
N ASN A 37 -4.14 -0.69 -15.49
CA ASN A 37 -4.94 -1.40 -14.49
C ASN A 37 -4.53 -1.09 -13.03
N PHE A 38 -3.65 -0.10 -12.84
CA PHE A 38 -3.15 0.32 -11.52
C PHE A 38 -3.55 1.78 -11.29
N LYS A 39 -4.74 1.96 -10.72
CA LYS A 39 -5.30 3.30 -10.55
C LYS A 39 -4.99 3.87 -9.18
N ILE A 40 -4.19 4.92 -9.14
CA ILE A 40 -3.84 5.61 -7.91
C ILE A 40 -4.96 6.58 -7.52
N GLU A 41 -5.53 6.39 -6.33
CA GLU A 41 -6.58 7.26 -5.79
C GLU A 41 -6.04 8.26 -4.78
N LEU A 42 -4.98 7.90 -4.05
CA LEU A 42 -4.35 8.76 -3.06
C LEU A 42 -2.85 8.44 -3.01
N PHE A 43 -2.03 9.46 -2.91
CA PHE A 43 -0.58 9.31 -2.80
C PHE A 43 -0.04 10.41 -1.87
N VAL A 44 0.38 10.03 -0.68
CA VAL A 44 0.79 10.97 0.37
C VAL A 44 2.08 10.51 1.04
N VAL A 45 2.82 11.46 1.57
CA VAL A 45 4.05 11.23 2.32
C VAL A 45 3.80 11.56 3.79
N ARG A 46 4.34 10.76 4.69
CA ARG A 46 4.31 11.07 6.12
C ARG A 46 5.24 12.26 6.40
N VAL A 47 4.74 13.23 7.15
CA VAL A 47 5.51 14.44 7.45
C VAL A 47 6.79 14.08 8.22
N GLY A 48 7.93 14.58 7.74
CA GLY A 48 9.23 14.35 8.37
C GLY A 48 9.88 13.02 8.03
N GLU A 49 9.28 12.20 7.16
CA GLU A 49 9.81 10.90 6.77
C GLU A 49 9.96 10.79 5.26
N TRP A 50 10.84 9.90 4.82
CA TRP A 50 10.95 9.52 3.41
C TRP A 50 10.16 8.23 3.18
N GLY A 51 8.86 8.35 3.31
CA GLY A 51 7.91 7.25 3.17
C GLY A 51 6.47 7.76 3.27
N GLY A 52 5.52 6.92 2.94
CA GLY A 52 4.14 7.36 2.92
C GLY A 52 3.14 6.25 2.64
N HIS A 53 2.02 6.64 2.08
CA HIS A 53 0.88 5.76 1.82
C HIS A 53 0.32 6.01 0.43
N LEU A 54 -0.15 4.93 -0.19
CA LEU A 54 -0.76 4.95 -1.51
C LEU A 54 -2.02 4.10 -1.47
N LEU A 55 -3.14 4.69 -1.87
CA LEU A 55 -4.39 3.93 -2.08
C LEU A 55 -4.55 3.69 -3.57
N VAL A 56 -4.66 2.42 -3.96
CA VAL A 56 -4.82 2.04 -5.37
C VAL A 56 -6.02 1.15 -5.57
N ASP A 57 -6.62 1.26 -6.75
CA ASP A 57 -7.62 0.32 -7.23
C ASP A 57 -6.99 -0.54 -8.33
N CYS A 58 -6.89 -1.84 -8.11
CA CYS A 58 -6.23 -2.77 -9.01
C CYS A 58 -6.74 -4.19 -8.77
N ASP A 59 -7.16 -4.86 -9.83
CA ASP A 59 -7.63 -6.25 -9.74
C ASP A 59 -6.53 -7.27 -10.07
N ASP A 60 -5.33 -6.80 -10.38
CA ASP A 60 -4.20 -7.65 -10.72
C ASP A 60 -3.13 -7.63 -9.62
N PRO A 61 -3.04 -8.69 -8.80
CA PRO A 61 -2.03 -8.76 -7.75
C PRO A 61 -0.59 -8.67 -8.29
N LEU A 62 -0.36 -9.11 -9.53
CA LEU A 62 0.97 -9.04 -10.14
C LEU A 62 1.37 -7.59 -10.41
N ALA A 63 0.43 -6.75 -10.84
CA ALA A 63 0.69 -5.32 -11.01
C ALA A 63 1.01 -4.63 -9.68
N VAL A 64 0.32 -4.99 -8.61
CA VAL A 64 0.60 -4.50 -7.25
C VAL A 64 1.99 -4.93 -6.81
N HIS A 65 2.33 -6.20 -6.99
CA HIS A 65 3.65 -6.73 -6.63
C HIS A 65 4.77 -6.05 -7.42
N LYS A 66 4.56 -5.84 -8.73
CA LYS A 66 5.51 -5.14 -9.59
C LYS A 66 5.78 -3.72 -9.09
N PHE A 67 4.74 -3.00 -8.70
CA PHE A 67 4.91 -1.67 -8.11
C PHE A 67 5.77 -1.74 -6.85
N CYS A 68 5.48 -2.66 -5.94
CA CYS A 68 6.24 -2.83 -4.70
C CYS A 68 7.71 -3.20 -4.93
N SER A 69 8.03 -3.77 -6.09
CA SER A 69 9.40 -4.17 -6.45
C SER A 69 10.15 -3.11 -7.25
N THR A 70 9.49 -2.03 -7.65
CA THR A 70 10.08 -1.01 -8.54
C THR A 70 11.18 -0.19 -7.84
N LEU A 71 11.05 0.03 -6.54
CA LEU A 71 11.99 0.83 -5.75
C LEU A 71 12.56 0.01 -4.59
N PRO A 72 13.70 -0.68 -4.81
CA PRO A 72 14.26 -1.56 -3.78
C PRO A 72 14.77 -0.81 -2.52
N ALA A 73 14.95 0.51 -2.60
CA ALA A 73 15.31 1.31 -1.43
C ALA A 73 14.20 1.37 -0.37
N PHE A 74 12.96 1.01 -0.74
CA PHE A 74 11.83 1.01 0.18
C PHE A 74 11.41 -0.40 0.55
N GLU A 75 10.99 -0.56 1.79
CA GLU A 75 10.17 -1.67 2.22
C GLU A 75 8.72 -1.29 2.01
N MET A 76 7.96 -2.11 1.28
CA MET A 76 6.56 -1.85 0.98
C MET A 76 5.65 -2.92 1.58
N GLN A 77 4.52 -2.46 2.11
CA GLN A 77 3.46 -3.32 2.63
C GLN A 77 2.18 -3.02 1.86
N ALA A 78 1.72 -3.97 1.08
CA ALA A 78 0.48 -3.85 0.32
C ALA A 78 -0.59 -4.71 0.99
N ARG A 79 -1.70 -4.11 1.40
CA ARG A 79 -2.79 -4.79 2.08
C ARG A 79 -4.12 -4.48 1.40
N PRO A 80 -4.93 -5.50 1.10
CA PRO A 80 -6.29 -5.27 0.65
C PRO A 80 -7.09 -4.52 1.71
N VAL A 81 -7.91 -3.59 1.29
CA VAL A 81 -8.76 -2.81 2.19
C VAL A 81 -10.17 -2.75 1.65
N ILE A 82 -11.13 -2.56 2.53
CA ILE A 82 -12.54 -2.38 2.20
C ILE A 82 -13.06 -1.10 2.85
N ALA A 83 -14.17 -0.58 2.33
CA ALA A 83 -14.83 0.57 2.94
C ALA A 83 -15.35 0.21 4.34
N VAL A 84 -15.31 1.18 5.24
CA VAL A 84 -15.79 0.99 6.62
C VAL A 84 -17.24 0.53 6.64
N GLU A 85 -18.10 1.09 5.76
CA GLU A 85 -19.51 0.73 5.67
C GLU A 85 -19.70 -0.75 5.34
N ASP A 86 -18.88 -1.29 4.42
CA ASP A 86 -18.91 -2.70 4.07
C ASP A 86 -18.44 -3.57 5.23
N ALA A 87 -17.41 -3.15 5.92
CA ALA A 87 -16.90 -3.86 7.10
C ALA A 87 -17.97 -3.93 8.20
N VAL A 88 -18.65 -2.82 8.49
CA VAL A 88 -19.74 -2.75 9.47
C VAL A 88 -20.88 -3.70 9.10
N ARG A 89 -21.29 -3.68 7.83
CA ARG A 89 -22.35 -4.57 7.33
C ARG A 89 -22.01 -6.04 7.56
N VAL A 90 -20.82 -6.45 7.19
CA VAL A 90 -20.35 -7.83 7.36
C VAL A 90 -20.22 -8.20 8.84
N GLU A 91 -19.76 -7.28 9.69
CA GLU A 91 -19.71 -7.50 11.15
C GLU A 91 -21.10 -7.76 11.72
N LEU A 92 -22.10 -7.00 11.31
CA LEU A 92 -23.49 -7.21 11.75
C LEU A 92 -24.03 -8.56 11.30
N GLU A 93 -23.71 -8.98 10.08
CA GLU A 93 -24.07 -10.32 9.58
C GLU A 93 -23.41 -11.43 10.40
N ALA A 94 -22.14 -11.27 10.74
CA ALA A 94 -21.41 -12.25 11.57
C ALA A 94 -21.97 -12.34 12.99
N ILE A 95 -22.32 -11.19 13.58
CA ILE A 95 -22.95 -11.12 14.90
C ILE A 95 -24.32 -11.84 14.87
N ALA A 96 -25.14 -11.54 13.87
CA ALA A 96 -26.45 -12.19 13.73
C ALA A 96 -26.34 -13.70 13.59
N TRP A 97 -25.37 -14.17 12.80
CA TRP A 97 -25.11 -15.61 12.65
C TRP A 97 -24.72 -16.25 13.98
N ARG A 98 -23.82 -15.62 14.72
CA ARG A 98 -23.34 -16.11 16.01
C ARG A 98 -24.47 -16.15 17.04
N ASP A 99 -25.32 -15.11 17.09
CA ASP A 99 -26.45 -15.03 18.00
C ASP A 99 -27.52 -16.09 17.69
N GLY A 100 -27.58 -16.55 16.44
CA GLY A 100 -28.49 -17.61 16.01
C GLY A 100 -28.04 -19.03 16.36
N LEU A 101 -26.81 -19.21 16.88
CA LEU A 101 -26.31 -20.54 17.24
C LEU A 101 -27.07 -21.09 18.45
N LYS A 102 -27.53 -22.35 18.35
CA LYS A 102 -28.16 -23.03 19.47
C LYS A 102 -27.09 -23.53 20.43
N ARG A 103 -27.27 -23.24 21.70
CA ARG A 103 -26.41 -23.77 22.76
C ARG A 103 -26.97 -25.14 23.20
N SER A 104 -26.13 -26.15 23.22
CA SER A 104 -26.46 -27.46 23.75
C SER A 104 -26.17 -27.54 25.24
#